data_bca74b3093bfc8cbb3ead1705cbe99f1
#
_entry.id   bca74b3093bfc8cbb3ead1705cbe99f1
#
_cell.length_a   1.000
_cell.length_b   1.000
_cell.length_c   1.000
_cell.angle_alpha   90.00
_cell.angle_beta   90.00
_cell.angle_gamma   90.00
#
_symmetry.space_group_name_H-M   'P 1'
#
loop_
_entity.id
_entity.type
_entity.pdbx_description
1 polymer ?
#
loop_
_entity_poly.entity_id
_entity_poly.type
_entity_poly.pdbx_seq_one_letter_code
_entity_poly.pdbx_strand_id
1 'polypeptide(L)' 'MTSNNIKITIICNDKEYLQQVIDWYNKNYKTDFKITNIILDEVNFAELEASVYKTSDIFDLGYQFGVKEQELRHQGKIDW' A
#
# COMPACT_ATOMS: atom_id res chain seq x y z
N MET A 1 -6.91 6.27 24.68
CA MET A 1 -5.81 6.17 23.75
C MET A 1 -6.06 7.04 22.54
N THR A 2 -5.13 7.86 22.21
CA THR A 2 -5.25 8.70 21.03
C THR A 2 -4.69 7.93 19.83
N SER A 3 -5.51 7.75 18.82
CA SER A 3 -5.00 7.26 17.56
C SER A 3 -4.40 8.44 16.80
N ASN A 4 -3.15 8.31 16.41
CA ASN A 4 -2.48 9.30 15.58
C ASN A 4 -2.61 8.88 14.13
N ASN A 5 -3.13 9.79 13.31
CA ASN A 5 -3.14 9.55 11.88
C ASN A 5 -1.71 9.57 11.37
N ILE A 6 -1.35 8.60 10.56
CA ILE A 6 -0.07 8.58 9.88
C ILE A 6 -0.29 8.80 8.39
N LYS A 7 0.63 9.52 7.78
CA LYS A 7 0.65 9.72 6.34
C LYS A 7 1.98 9.21 5.81
N ILE A 8 1.94 8.29 4.86
CA ILE A 8 3.13 7.73 4.23
C ILE A 8 3.02 7.83 2.72
N THR A 9 4.18 7.91 2.07
CA THR A 9 4.26 7.99 0.61
C THR A 9 5.04 6.79 0.12
N ILE A 10 4.49 6.08 -0.85
CA ILE A 10 5.15 4.91 -1.43
C ILE A 10 5.20 5.03 -2.94
N ILE A 11 6.17 4.36 -3.55
CA ILE A 11 6.24 4.25 -5.01
C ILE A 11 5.12 3.31 -5.46
N CYS A 12 4.33 3.75 -6.44
CA CYS A 12 3.18 2.98 -6.89
C CYS A 12 2.97 3.19 -8.39
N ASN A 13 3.13 2.13 -9.18
CA ASN A 13 2.91 2.19 -10.61
C ASN A 13 1.48 1.83 -11.01
N ASP A 14 0.74 1.15 -10.12
CA ASP A 14 -0.62 0.71 -10.40
C ASP A 14 -1.49 0.94 -9.17
N LYS A 15 -2.30 2.00 -9.23
CA LYS A 15 -3.21 2.38 -8.16
C LYS A 15 -4.23 1.29 -7.84
N GLU A 16 -4.78 0.67 -8.88
CA GLU A 16 -5.82 -0.36 -8.70
C GLU A 16 -5.26 -1.58 -7.98
N TYR A 17 -4.06 -1.97 -8.35
CA TYR A 17 -3.38 -3.08 -7.70
C TYR A 17 -3.06 -2.74 -6.25
N LEU A 18 -2.55 -1.54 -6.01
CA LEU A 18 -2.28 -1.08 -4.64
C LEU A 18 -3.55 -1.11 -3.80
N GLN A 19 -4.68 -0.66 -4.36
CA GLN A 19 -5.96 -0.68 -3.65
C GLN A 19 -6.35 -2.10 -3.26
N GLN A 20 -6.15 -3.07 -4.15
CA GLN A 20 -6.43 -4.48 -3.84
C GLN A 20 -5.57 -4.99 -2.69
N VAL A 21 -4.28 -4.66 -2.68
CA VAL A 21 -3.38 -5.07 -1.62
C VAL A 21 -3.78 -4.43 -0.30
N ILE A 22 -4.12 -3.15 -0.31
CA ILE A 22 -4.57 -2.43 0.87
C ILE A 22 -5.86 -3.03 1.43
N ASP A 23 -6.83 -3.32 0.58
CA ASP A 23 -8.09 -3.92 1.01
C ASP A 23 -7.85 -5.28 1.66
N TRP A 24 -7.00 -6.09 1.04
CA TRP A 24 -6.61 -7.38 1.59
C TRP A 24 -5.93 -7.21 2.96
N TYR A 25 -4.99 -6.26 3.06
CA TYR A 25 -4.25 -6.04 4.29
C TYR A 25 -5.17 -5.57 5.42
N ASN A 26 -6.01 -4.58 5.13
CA ASN A 26 -6.95 -4.06 6.11
C ASN A 26 -7.87 -5.15 6.66
N LYS A 27 -8.35 -6.02 5.78
CA LYS A 27 -9.23 -7.11 6.17
C LYS A 27 -8.53 -8.12 7.08
N ASN A 28 -7.29 -8.45 6.78
CA ASN A 28 -6.57 -9.50 7.49
C ASN A 28 -5.90 -9.03 8.78
N TYR A 29 -5.54 -7.74 8.85
CA TYR A 29 -4.81 -7.19 9.98
C TYR A 29 -5.60 -6.14 10.75
N LYS A 30 -6.83 -5.87 10.35
CA LYS A 30 -7.76 -4.94 11.01
C LYS A 30 -7.16 -3.52 11.08
N THR A 31 -6.59 -3.07 9.98
CA THR A 31 -6.08 -1.72 9.82
C THR A 31 -7.01 -0.90 8.94
N ASP A 32 -6.74 0.39 8.79
CA ASP A 32 -7.59 1.28 7.99
C ASP A 32 -6.78 2.10 6.97
N PHE A 33 -5.75 1.51 6.40
CA PHE A 33 -4.98 2.20 5.35
C PHE A 33 -5.90 2.59 4.19
N LYS A 34 -5.67 3.78 3.66
CA LYS A 34 -6.40 4.26 2.48
C LYS A 34 -5.50 5.14 1.64
N ILE A 35 -5.75 5.12 0.33
CA ILE A 35 -5.04 6.01 -0.60
C ILE A 35 -5.75 7.36 -0.56
N THR A 36 -4.99 8.41 -0.27
CA THR A 36 -5.55 9.77 -0.19
C THR A 36 -5.14 10.62 -1.38
N ASN A 37 -4.06 10.27 -2.06
CA ASN A 37 -3.59 11.04 -3.22
C ASN A 37 -2.70 10.17 -4.08
N ILE A 38 -2.66 10.48 -5.37
CA ILE A 38 -1.73 9.88 -6.33
C ILE A 38 -0.92 11.01 -6.94
N ILE A 39 0.38 10.90 -6.85
CA ILE A 39 1.31 11.89 -7.40
C ILE A 39 1.92 11.31 -8.67
N LEU A 40 1.63 11.95 -9.80
CA LEU A 40 2.14 11.53 -11.10
C LEU A 40 3.34 12.38 -11.46
N ASP A 41 4.50 11.76 -11.50
CA ASP A 41 5.77 12.39 -11.81
C ASP A 41 6.61 11.39 -12.60
N GLU A 42 7.91 11.60 -12.75
CA GLU A 42 8.81 10.62 -13.40
C GLU A 42 8.68 9.26 -12.73
N VAL A 43 8.53 9.28 -11.40
CA VAL A 43 8.17 8.10 -10.62
C VAL A 43 6.82 8.40 -9.98
N ASN A 44 5.88 7.48 -10.09
CA ASN A 44 4.55 7.68 -9.51
C ASN A 44 4.54 7.28 -8.04
N PHE A 45 3.89 8.08 -7.22
CA PHE A 45 3.77 7.84 -5.79
C PHE A 45 2.31 7.82 -5.37
N ALA A 46 2.03 7.06 -4.32
CA ALA A 46 0.73 7.08 -3.65
C ALA A 46 0.93 7.55 -2.22
N GLU A 47 0.07 8.48 -1.79
CA GLU A 47 0.01 8.88 -0.40
C GLU A 47 -1.05 8.06 0.31
N LEU A 48 -0.69 7.46 1.43
CA LEU A 48 -1.58 6.65 2.23
C LEU A 48 -1.75 7.26 3.61
N GLU A 49 -2.94 7.09 4.17
CA GLU A 49 -3.21 7.48 5.55
C GLU A 49 -3.82 6.32 6.31
N ALA A 50 -3.55 6.27 7.61
CA ALA A 50 -4.14 5.28 8.49
C ALA A 50 -4.26 5.87 9.90
N SER A 51 -5.28 5.45 10.63
CA SER A 51 -5.47 5.81 12.03
C SER A 51 -5.49 4.58 12.93
N VAL A 52 -5.77 3.40 12.40
CA VAL A 52 -5.76 2.13 13.14
C VAL A 52 -4.65 1.26 12.57
N TYR A 53 -3.50 1.26 13.23
CA TYR A 53 -2.32 0.54 12.73
C TYR A 53 -1.31 0.36 13.87
N LYS A 54 -0.38 -0.55 13.65
CA LYS A 54 0.85 -0.67 14.46
C LYS A 54 2.02 -0.23 13.59
N THR A 55 3.12 0.22 14.22
CA THR A 55 4.30 0.60 13.45
C THR A 55 4.79 -0.53 12.54
N SER A 56 4.73 -1.78 13.02
CA SER A 56 5.10 -2.93 12.22
C SER A 56 4.22 -3.11 10.98
N ASP A 57 2.96 -2.65 11.02
CA ASP A 57 2.05 -2.76 9.87
C ASP A 57 2.54 -1.93 8.69
N ILE A 58 3.21 -0.81 8.96
CA ILE A 58 3.73 0.05 7.90
C ILE A 58 4.77 -0.70 7.07
N PHE A 59 5.73 -1.33 7.74
CA PHE A 59 6.77 -2.11 7.07
C PHE A 59 6.19 -3.36 6.42
N ASP A 60 5.26 -4.03 7.08
CA ASP A 60 4.66 -5.24 6.57
C ASP A 60 3.81 -4.97 5.34
N LEU A 61 3.05 -3.88 5.33
CA LEU A 61 2.27 -3.49 4.15
C LEU A 61 3.19 -3.30 2.94
N GLY A 62 4.31 -2.61 3.11
CA GLY A 62 5.28 -2.42 2.04
C GLY A 62 5.87 -3.73 1.56
N TYR A 63 6.21 -4.61 2.49
CA TYR A 63 6.72 -5.93 2.17
C TYR A 63 5.71 -6.75 1.38
N GLN A 64 4.46 -6.79 1.83
CA GLN A 64 3.41 -7.56 1.17
C GLN A 64 3.11 -7.01 -0.23
N PHE A 65 3.14 -5.68 -0.38
CA PHE A 65 2.96 -5.07 -1.68
C PHE A 65 4.05 -5.53 -2.66
N GLY A 66 5.30 -5.53 -2.22
CA GLY A 66 6.42 -6.00 -3.03
C GLY A 66 6.32 -7.46 -3.40
N VAL A 67 5.92 -8.32 -2.44
CA VAL A 67 5.74 -9.75 -2.68
C VAL A 67 4.66 -9.99 -3.74
N LYS A 68 3.55 -9.29 -3.65
CA LYS A 68 2.45 -9.47 -4.59
C LYS A 68 2.80 -8.96 -5.99
N GLU A 69 3.56 -7.87 -6.09
CA GLU A 69 4.08 -7.42 -7.38
C GLU A 69 4.97 -8.47 -8.02
N GLN A 70 5.83 -9.10 -7.22
CA GLN A 70 6.72 -10.16 -7.68
C GLN A 70 5.92 -11.33 -8.24
N GLU A 71 4.87 -11.73 -7.56
CA GLU A 71 3.98 -12.80 -8.03
C GLU A 71 3.37 -12.47 -9.37
N LEU A 72 2.92 -11.23 -9.56
CA LEU A 72 2.32 -10.81 -10.81
C LEU A 72 3.34 -10.81 -11.96
N ARG A 73 4.58 -10.42 -11.69
CA ARG A 73 5.66 -10.49 -12.69
C ARG A 73 5.92 -11.92 -13.12
N HIS A 74 5.99 -12.84 -12.17
CA HIS A 74 6.20 -14.25 -12.47
C HIS A 74 5.07 -14.84 -13.28
N GLN A 75 3.87 -14.33 -13.11
CA GLN A 75 2.69 -14.76 -13.88
C GLN A 75 2.57 -14.05 -15.22
N GLY A 76 3.44 -13.08 -15.50
CA GLY A 76 3.40 -12.31 -16.73
C GLY A 76 2.28 -11.28 -16.80
N LYS A 77 1.67 -10.94 -15.66
CA LYS A 77 0.54 -10.00 -15.61
C LYS A 77 0.96 -8.54 -15.55
N ILE A 78 2.21 -8.28 -15.17
CA ILE A 78 2.79 -6.94 -15.15
C ILE A 78 4.22 -7.03 -15.67
N ASP A 79 4.71 -5.95 -16.23
CA ASP A 79 6.04 -5.89 -16.81
C ASP A 79 6.91 -4.78 -16.21
N TRP A 80 6.48 -4.22 -15.08
CA TRP A 80 7.22 -3.17 -14.38
C TRP A 80 7.74 -3.56 -12.99
#